data_440feaae1964dd01851cd2482eaab42f
#
_entry.id   440feaae1964dd01851cd2482eaab42f
#
_cell.length_a   1.000
_cell.length_b   1.000
_cell.length_c   1.000
_cell.angle_alpha   90.00
_cell.angle_beta   90.00
_cell.angle_gamma   90.00
#
_symmetry.space_group_name_H-M   'P 1'
#
loop_
_entity.id
_entity.type
_entity.pdbx_description
1 polymer ?
#
loop_
_entity_poly.entity_id
_entity_poly.type
_entity_poly.pdbx_seq_one_letter_code
_entity_poly.pdbx_strand_id
1 'polypeptide(L)'
;MKMTSQHQVDYDVIAVGAGFAGLGLIHHMREAGLSIHVFDKASDIGGTWAWNHYPGAASDSECYYYCLTFSKEILQEWKWSVRYPGWEENLRYMHFVADKCDMWPHLQLNTEIVSADFQESRGLWLVKTGAGEEYTCKYFISAMGMISEPVIPKFKGMENFKGDCFHSARWPEGLDHAGKRVGIIGAGATTVQMLPVAAETAESVTVFQRTANFVMPAVQKPMTPEWEKEIKENYDDIIAKCRNHVFGMAFDSPVGRTIADTPPEEVQKILEEHWPRGSFRFVFETFDDLLGDPESNKVAGDFVINKMKERVKDPEIAEMLTPKGYPFFAKRPPLDHNYFEAYNRDNVKLVDINDREPIVEFTETGIRTTENEYEFDIVVLATGFQAYTGAQEALPIRGRNGLLLRDKWDSVSSSILGVFVAEFPNLFMITGPQAPFANLPTSIEQNIVYIVDCIKKMESEGYDLCEPQQKAEDDWVQHVAEIHEQTLMAQGDKVHSWMMGANIEDRAPRVLIYFGGANVYYDLMRSSVDAGFPEVQFEKLAS
;
A
#
# COMPACT_ATOMS: atom_id res chain seq x y z
N MET A 1 24.37 39.34 26.67
CA MET A 1 24.81 37.95 26.63
C MET A 1 23.69 37.18 25.94
N LYS A 2 23.87 36.84 24.65
CA LYS A 2 22.88 36.00 23.97
C LYS A 2 23.01 34.61 24.54
N MET A 3 21.96 34.14 25.20
CA MET A 3 21.82 32.72 25.53
C MET A 3 21.85 31.96 24.19
N THR A 4 22.90 31.22 23.94
CA THR A 4 22.98 30.27 22.83
C THR A 4 22.00 29.16 23.15
N SER A 5 20.85 29.13 22.44
CA SER A 5 19.86 28.07 22.61
C SER A 5 20.45 26.73 22.19
N GLN A 6 20.55 25.81 23.13
CA GLN A 6 21.02 24.41 22.91
C GLN A 6 20.09 23.61 22.00
N HIS A 7 18.96 24.16 21.50
CA HIS A 7 17.90 23.47 20.79
C HIS A 7 17.48 24.12 19.46
N GLN A 8 18.39 24.87 18.80
CA GLN A 8 18.06 25.37 17.47
C GLN A 8 18.14 24.23 16.47
N VAL A 9 16.99 23.82 15.92
CA VAL A 9 16.84 22.86 14.81
C VAL A 9 16.61 23.59 13.51
N ASP A 10 16.88 22.92 12.37
CA ASP A 10 16.57 23.47 11.06
C ASP A 10 15.07 23.46 10.80
N TYR A 11 14.38 22.38 11.23
CA TYR A 11 12.93 22.23 11.17
C TYR A 11 12.40 21.54 12.44
N ASP A 12 11.15 21.82 12.84
CA ASP A 12 10.50 21.03 13.89
C ASP A 12 10.27 19.60 13.41
N VAL A 13 9.83 19.45 12.15
CA VAL A 13 9.52 18.15 11.54
C VAL A 13 10.31 17.98 10.24
N ILE A 14 10.97 16.82 10.10
CA ILE A 14 11.45 16.32 8.82
C ILE A 14 10.70 15.04 8.50
N ALA A 15 10.12 14.98 7.29
CA ALA A 15 9.48 13.77 6.78
C ALA A 15 10.16 13.27 5.50
N VAL A 16 10.11 11.96 5.26
CA VAL A 16 10.63 11.34 4.03
C VAL A 16 9.49 10.67 3.28
N GLY A 17 9.27 11.13 2.05
CA GLY A 17 8.23 10.65 1.14
C GLY A 17 7.20 11.73 0.80
N ALA A 18 7.13 12.14 -0.49
CA ALA A 18 6.25 13.17 -1.03
C ALA A 18 4.99 12.58 -1.70
N GLY A 19 4.44 11.49 -1.14
CA GLY A 19 3.15 10.91 -1.51
C GLY A 19 1.99 11.55 -0.75
N PHE A 20 0.83 10.87 -0.71
CA PHE A 20 -0.34 11.29 0.08
C PHE A 20 0.03 11.66 1.53
N ALA A 21 0.90 10.86 2.15
CA ALA A 21 1.33 11.09 3.53
C ALA A 21 2.13 12.38 3.68
N GLY A 22 3.11 12.63 2.80
CA GLY A 22 3.91 13.86 2.84
C GLY A 22 3.08 15.12 2.63
N LEU A 23 2.16 15.11 1.66
CA LEU A 23 1.27 16.25 1.42
C LEU A 23 0.32 16.48 2.60
N GLY A 24 -0.26 15.41 3.16
CA GLY A 24 -1.10 15.50 4.35
C GLY A 24 -0.32 16.06 5.56
N LEU A 25 0.92 15.59 5.77
CA LEU A 25 1.79 16.10 6.84
C LEU A 25 2.07 17.60 6.69
N ILE A 26 2.40 18.07 5.47
CA ILE A 26 2.64 19.51 5.24
C ILE A 26 1.43 20.33 5.69
N HIS A 27 0.22 19.92 5.31
CA HIS A 27 -1.00 20.63 5.73
C HIS A 27 -1.15 20.67 7.24
N HIS A 28 -1.19 19.51 7.88
CA HIS A 28 -1.53 19.40 9.29
C HIS A 28 -0.45 19.96 10.24
N MET A 29 0.84 19.83 9.88
CA MET A 29 1.93 20.41 10.68
C MET A 29 1.93 21.94 10.61
N ARG A 30 1.67 22.52 9.42
CA ARG A 30 1.51 23.97 9.27
C ARG A 30 0.33 24.51 10.07
N GLU A 31 -0.82 23.83 10.05
CA GLU A 31 -1.98 24.16 10.87
C GLU A 31 -1.68 24.08 12.38
N ALA A 32 -0.78 23.18 12.78
CA ALA A 32 -0.29 23.07 14.16
C ALA A 32 0.79 24.13 14.51
N GLY A 33 1.20 24.98 13.55
CA GLY A 33 2.23 26.01 13.75
C GLY A 33 3.66 25.48 13.76
N LEU A 34 3.90 24.26 13.25
CA LEU A 34 5.21 23.63 13.18
C LEU A 34 5.86 23.85 11.82
N SER A 35 7.17 24.07 11.82
CA SER A 35 7.97 24.07 10.60
C SER A 35 8.19 22.64 10.13
N ILE A 36 7.89 22.36 8.85
CA ILE A 36 8.06 21.05 8.24
C ILE A 36 8.82 21.13 6.94
N HIS A 37 9.68 20.13 6.69
CA HIS A 37 10.32 19.90 5.40
C HIS A 37 10.22 18.43 5.01
N VAL A 38 9.83 18.17 3.75
CA VAL A 38 9.61 16.83 3.22
C VAL A 38 10.61 16.55 2.10
N PHE A 39 11.38 15.48 2.25
CA PHE A 39 12.34 15.02 1.25
C PHE A 39 11.78 13.83 0.46
N ASP A 40 12.04 13.79 -0.84
CA ASP A 40 11.80 12.61 -1.67
C ASP A 40 12.92 12.43 -2.69
N LYS A 41 13.33 11.18 -2.93
CA LYS A 41 14.31 10.83 -3.96
C LYS A 41 13.74 10.86 -5.38
N ALA A 42 12.42 10.85 -5.52
CA ALA A 42 11.75 11.00 -6.80
C ALA A 42 11.94 12.41 -7.38
N SER A 43 11.87 12.52 -8.71
CA SER A 43 11.89 13.80 -9.42
C SER A 43 10.57 14.56 -9.33
N ASP A 44 9.51 13.91 -8.87
CA ASP A 44 8.17 14.47 -8.74
C ASP A 44 7.51 14.01 -7.44
N ILE A 45 6.48 14.75 -7.00
CA ILE A 45 5.57 14.31 -5.94
C ILE A 45 4.72 13.16 -6.46
N GLY A 46 4.04 12.43 -5.56
CA GLY A 46 3.08 11.40 -5.98
C GLY A 46 3.28 10.06 -5.31
N GLY A 47 4.48 9.79 -4.76
CA GLY A 47 4.78 8.52 -4.12
C GLY A 47 4.48 7.35 -5.05
N THR A 48 3.51 6.50 -4.71
CA THR A 48 3.09 5.35 -5.53
C THR A 48 2.82 5.72 -6.99
N TRP A 49 2.21 6.88 -7.26
CA TRP A 49 1.83 7.30 -8.61
C TRP A 49 2.96 7.95 -9.41
N ALA A 50 4.01 8.42 -8.76
CA ALA A 50 5.25 8.84 -9.40
C ALA A 50 6.14 7.65 -9.81
N TRP A 51 6.07 6.53 -9.04
CA TRP A 51 6.89 5.35 -9.28
C TRP A 51 6.20 4.27 -10.13
N ASN A 52 4.88 4.08 -9.99
CA ASN A 52 4.13 3.03 -10.68
C ASN A 52 3.34 3.61 -11.85
N HIS A 53 4.05 3.96 -12.91
CA HIS A 53 3.48 4.49 -14.15
C HIS A 53 3.53 3.50 -15.32
N TYR A 54 3.50 2.20 -15.01
CA TYR A 54 3.36 1.16 -16.03
C TYR A 54 1.99 1.23 -16.72
N PRO A 55 1.86 0.75 -17.97
CA PRO A 55 0.59 0.79 -18.70
C PRO A 55 -0.56 0.14 -17.92
N GLY A 56 -1.67 0.85 -17.77
CA GLY A 56 -2.85 0.38 -17.06
C GLY A 56 -2.80 0.51 -15.53
N ALA A 57 -1.74 1.09 -14.94
CA ALA A 57 -1.68 1.34 -13.51
C ALA A 57 -2.83 2.25 -13.06
N ALA A 58 -3.65 1.78 -12.12
CA ALA A 58 -4.84 2.45 -11.65
C ALA A 58 -5.10 2.17 -10.17
N SER A 59 -5.90 3.03 -9.53
CA SER A 59 -6.39 2.82 -8.18
C SER A 59 -7.39 1.66 -8.13
N ASP A 60 -7.37 0.87 -7.06
CA ASP A 60 -8.40 -0.12 -6.72
C ASP A 60 -9.43 0.43 -5.71
N SER A 61 -9.26 1.66 -5.27
CA SER A 61 -10.26 2.42 -4.50
C SER A 61 -10.99 3.40 -5.43
N GLU A 62 -12.27 3.60 -5.19
CA GLU A 62 -13.06 4.54 -6.00
C GLU A 62 -12.59 5.99 -5.72
N CYS A 63 -12.45 6.78 -6.76
CA CYS A 63 -11.80 8.09 -6.75
C CYS A 63 -12.28 9.05 -5.66
N TYR A 64 -13.57 9.05 -5.34
CA TYR A 64 -14.18 10.02 -4.43
C TYR A 64 -13.90 9.77 -2.94
N TYR A 65 -13.28 8.65 -2.58
CA TYR A 65 -12.69 8.43 -1.26
C TYR A 65 -11.21 8.06 -1.32
N TYR A 66 -10.62 7.95 -2.52
CA TYR A 66 -9.18 7.84 -2.69
C TYR A 66 -8.55 9.23 -2.87
N CYS A 67 -8.77 10.10 -1.91
CA CYS A 67 -8.35 11.50 -1.94
C CYS A 67 -8.06 12.01 -0.51
N LEU A 68 -7.35 13.14 -0.43
CA LEU A 68 -7.13 13.87 0.82
C LEU A 68 -8.41 14.63 1.19
N THR A 69 -8.81 14.57 2.45
CA THR A 69 -10.10 15.08 2.92
C THR A 69 -10.01 16.29 3.85
N PHE A 70 -8.80 16.75 4.14
CA PHE A 70 -8.55 17.85 5.07
C PHE A 70 -9.06 19.22 4.61
N SER A 71 -9.37 19.40 3.32
CA SER A 71 -9.88 20.66 2.76
C SER A 71 -11.15 20.45 1.94
N LYS A 72 -12.24 21.12 2.36
CA LYS A 72 -13.50 21.13 1.59
C LYS A 72 -13.33 21.76 0.20
N GLU A 73 -12.43 22.74 0.06
CA GLU A 73 -12.13 23.41 -1.21
C GLU A 73 -11.55 22.43 -2.22
N ILE A 74 -10.56 21.60 -1.81
CA ILE A 74 -9.98 20.56 -2.65
C ILE A 74 -11.06 19.59 -3.13
N LEU A 75 -11.91 19.11 -2.22
CA LEU A 75 -12.98 18.15 -2.51
C LEU A 75 -14.02 18.71 -3.49
N GLN A 76 -14.32 20.00 -3.41
CA GLN A 76 -15.31 20.63 -4.26
C GLN A 76 -14.77 21.05 -5.63
N GLU A 77 -13.50 21.44 -5.74
CA GLU A 77 -12.94 21.96 -6.99
C GLU A 77 -12.42 20.86 -7.91
N TRP A 78 -11.80 19.80 -7.36
CA TRP A 78 -11.27 18.71 -8.19
C TRP A 78 -12.40 17.96 -8.89
N LYS A 79 -12.14 17.50 -10.11
CA LYS A 79 -13.07 16.70 -10.93
C LYS A 79 -12.39 15.43 -11.40
N TRP A 80 -12.91 14.32 -10.94
CA TRP A 80 -12.50 13.02 -11.40
C TRP A 80 -13.13 12.67 -12.75
N SER A 81 -12.40 11.99 -13.62
CA SER A 81 -12.91 11.58 -14.94
C SER A 81 -13.61 10.22 -14.91
N VAL A 82 -13.18 9.33 -14.03
CA VAL A 82 -13.63 7.93 -13.96
C VAL A 82 -13.65 7.41 -12.52
N ARG A 83 -14.33 6.27 -12.32
CA ARG A 83 -14.45 5.61 -11.01
C ARG A 83 -13.11 5.18 -10.42
N TYR A 84 -12.23 4.59 -11.23
CA TYR A 84 -10.88 4.15 -10.85
C TYR A 84 -9.86 4.89 -11.72
N PRO A 85 -9.36 6.03 -11.26
CA PRO A 85 -8.41 6.84 -12.03
C PRO A 85 -7.09 6.12 -12.22
N GLY A 86 -6.50 6.28 -13.40
CA GLY A 86 -5.15 5.86 -13.70
C GLY A 86 -4.10 6.70 -12.97
N TRP A 87 -2.85 6.28 -13.08
CA TRP A 87 -1.71 6.94 -12.43
C TRP A 87 -1.60 8.41 -12.84
N GLU A 88 -1.84 8.75 -14.11
CA GLU A 88 -1.73 10.13 -14.60
C GLU A 88 -2.75 11.06 -13.93
N GLU A 89 -3.97 10.58 -13.71
CA GLU A 89 -5.01 11.40 -13.07
C GLU A 89 -4.75 11.54 -11.58
N ASN A 90 -4.32 10.46 -10.92
CA ASN A 90 -3.92 10.51 -9.52
C ASN A 90 -2.73 11.46 -9.30
N LEU A 91 -1.74 11.44 -10.20
CA LEU A 91 -0.61 12.36 -10.13
C LEU A 91 -1.04 13.82 -10.34
N ARG A 92 -1.88 14.11 -11.35
CA ARG A 92 -2.45 15.44 -11.55
C ARG A 92 -3.26 15.92 -10.34
N TYR A 93 -4.00 15.03 -9.69
CA TYR A 93 -4.71 15.35 -8.45
C TYR A 93 -3.74 15.79 -7.34
N MET A 94 -2.63 15.10 -7.16
CA MET A 94 -1.65 15.45 -6.14
C MET A 94 -0.96 16.79 -6.44
N HIS A 95 -0.64 17.08 -7.71
CA HIS A 95 -0.17 18.39 -8.14
C HIS A 95 -1.20 19.49 -7.84
N PHE A 96 -2.46 19.25 -8.18
CA PHE A 96 -3.55 20.19 -7.86
C PHE A 96 -3.61 20.49 -6.35
N VAL A 97 -3.49 19.47 -5.50
CA VAL A 97 -3.46 19.67 -4.04
C VAL A 97 -2.24 20.47 -3.60
N ALA A 98 -1.06 20.14 -4.12
CA ALA A 98 0.19 20.82 -3.78
C ALA A 98 0.16 22.31 -4.19
N ASP A 99 -0.36 22.61 -5.38
CA ASP A 99 -0.54 23.99 -5.86
C ASP A 99 -1.56 24.75 -5.01
N LYS A 100 -2.72 24.14 -4.77
CA LYS A 100 -3.84 24.75 -4.07
C LYS A 100 -3.52 25.09 -2.61
N CYS A 101 -2.71 24.26 -1.97
CA CYS A 101 -2.33 24.42 -0.56
C CYS A 101 -0.94 25.02 -0.35
N ASP A 102 -0.29 25.53 -1.40
CA ASP A 102 1.05 26.16 -1.34
C ASP A 102 2.07 25.24 -0.63
N MET A 103 2.20 23.99 -1.12
CA MET A 103 3.04 22.98 -0.47
C MET A 103 4.47 22.95 -0.99
N TRP A 104 4.74 23.46 -2.20
CA TRP A 104 6.05 23.40 -2.86
C TRP A 104 7.22 23.96 -2.04
N PRO A 105 7.07 25.05 -1.26
CA PRO A 105 8.16 25.56 -0.42
C PRO A 105 8.62 24.60 0.68
N HIS A 106 7.83 23.56 0.97
CA HIS A 106 8.10 22.57 2.01
C HIS A 106 8.61 21.23 1.45
N LEU A 107 8.85 21.15 0.12
CA LEU A 107 9.24 19.95 -0.60
C LEU A 107 10.64 20.08 -1.18
N GLN A 108 11.46 19.05 -1.02
CA GLN A 108 12.76 18.92 -1.67
C GLN A 108 12.83 17.57 -2.38
N LEU A 109 12.58 17.60 -3.68
CA LEU A 109 12.61 16.44 -4.58
C LEU A 109 14.04 16.15 -5.05
N ASN A 110 14.25 15.03 -5.75
CA ASN A 110 15.57 14.56 -6.20
C ASN A 110 16.58 14.47 -5.04
N THR A 111 16.11 14.25 -3.82
CA THR A 111 16.95 14.25 -2.63
C THR A 111 16.72 12.98 -1.82
N GLU A 112 17.65 12.05 -1.92
CA GLU A 112 17.63 10.82 -1.14
C GLU A 112 18.15 11.08 0.27
N ILE A 113 17.38 10.69 1.28
CA ILE A 113 17.87 10.61 2.66
C ILE A 113 18.58 9.27 2.81
N VAL A 114 19.84 9.32 3.28
CA VAL A 114 20.70 8.13 3.41
C VAL A 114 20.93 7.71 4.86
N SER A 115 20.61 8.56 5.83
CA SER A 115 20.52 8.17 7.25
C SER A 115 19.67 9.13 8.05
N ALA A 116 19.11 8.63 9.17
CA ALA A 116 18.51 9.40 10.24
C ALA A 116 19.02 8.86 11.59
N ASP A 117 19.75 9.69 12.33
CA ASP A 117 20.45 9.29 13.53
C ASP A 117 19.95 10.10 14.74
N PHE A 118 19.36 9.43 15.74
CA PHE A 118 18.91 10.08 16.97
C PHE A 118 20.10 10.51 17.83
N GLN A 119 20.16 11.77 18.18
CA GLN A 119 21.21 12.39 18.98
C GLN A 119 20.77 12.48 20.46
N GLU A 120 21.04 11.46 21.26
CA GLU A 120 20.53 11.34 22.64
C GLU A 120 20.83 12.56 23.53
N SER A 121 22.06 13.09 23.43
CA SER A 121 22.46 14.25 24.24
C SER A 121 21.75 15.54 23.88
N ARG A 122 21.09 15.60 22.71
CA ARG A 122 20.38 16.78 22.19
C ARG A 122 18.87 16.56 22.11
N GLY A 123 18.40 15.32 22.15
CA GLY A 123 17.00 14.94 21.97
C GLY A 123 16.44 15.25 20.59
N LEU A 124 17.26 15.13 19.53
CA LEU A 124 16.83 15.42 18.17
C LEU A 124 17.44 14.48 17.14
N TRP A 125 16.88 14.48 15.96
CA TRP A 125 17.34 13.70 14.83
C TRP A 125 18.32 14.49 13.97
N LEU A 126 19.40 13.84 13.55
CA LEU A 126 20.32 14.28 12.50
C LEU A 126 20.01 13.48 11.22
N VAL A 127 19.55 14.15 10.19
CA VAL A 127 19.14 13.57 8.91
C VAL A 127 20.17 13.96 7.84
N LYS A 128 20.66 12.96 7.07
CA LYS A 128 21.70 13.18 6.05
C LYS A 128 21.16 12.84 4.67
N THR A 129 21.47 13.71 3.71
CA THR A 129 21.16 13.49 2.30
C THR A 129 22.30 12.76 1.58
N GLY A 130 21.99 12.13 0.44
CA GLY A 130 23.00 11.52 -0.43
C GLY A 130 24.03 12.50 -1.01
N ALA A 131 23.70 13.79 -1.03
CA ALA A 131 24.64 14.86 -1.40
C ALA A 131 25.57 15.28 -0.25
N GLY A 132 25.37 14.74 0.95
CA GLY A 132 26.18 15.04 2.14
C GLY A 132 25.70 16.24 2.94
N GLU A 133 24.52 16.77 2.66
CA GLU A 133 23.89 17.80 3.48
C GLU A 133 23.36 17.19 4.77
N GLU A 134 23.38 17.96 5.86
CA GLU A 134 22.89 17.54 7.18
C GLU A 134 21.82 18.51 7.67
N TYR A 135 20.72 17.95 8.15
CA TYR A 135 19.59 18.69 8.74
C TYR A 135 19.23 18.14 10.10
N THR A 136 18.74 19.00 10.98
CA THR A 136 18.29 18.62 12.32
C THR A 136 16.81 18.88 12.50
N CYS A 137 16.10 17.94 13.19
CA CYS A 137 14.70 18.13 13.56
C CYS A 137 14.38 17.55 14.93
N LYS A 138 13.27 18.02 15.53
CA LYS A 138 12.74 17.42 16.77
C LYS A 138 12.06 16.09 16.48
N TYR A 139 11.27 16.05 15.41
CA TYR A 139 10.42 14.93 15.03
C TYR A 139 10.80 14.42 13.65
N PHE A 140 11.13 13.14 13.54
CA PHE A 140 11.40 12.48 12.28
C PHE A 140 10.22 11.59 11.89
N ILE A 141 9.65 11.79 10.69
CA ILE A 141 8.46 11.07 10.25
C ILE A 141 8.74 10.27 8.98
N SER A 142 8.57 8.95 9.06
CA SER A 142 8.59 8.09 7.89
C SER A 142 7.23 8.14 7.17
N ALA A 143 7.20 8.81 6.02
CA ALA A 143 6.07 8.88 5.09
C ALA A 143 6.35 8.10 3.79
N MET A 144 7.27 7.12 3.84
CA MET A 144 7.84 6.42 2.69
C MET A 144 6.89 5.42 2.02
N GLY A 145 5.68 5.23 2.59
CA GLY A 145 4.67 4.33 2.05
C GLY A 145 4.97 2.85 2.29
N MET A 146 3.93 2.01 2.11
CA MET A 146 3.97 0.59 2.43
C MET A 146 4.41 -0.32 1.27
N ILE A 147 4.49 0.19 0.03
CA ILE A 147 4.86 -0.56 -1.18
C ILE A 147 5.90 0.20 -2.01
N SER A 148 7.00 0.58 -1.38
CA SER A 148 8.03 1.45 -2.00
C SER A 148 9.32 0.72 -2.34
N GLU A 149 9.60 -0.43 -1.69
CA GLU A 149 10.80 -1.22 -1.95
C GLU A 149 10.48 -2.43 -2.83
N PRO A 150 10.93 -2.46 -4.11
CA PRO A 150 10.68 -3.54 -5.04
C PRO A 150 11.37 -4.85 -4.65
N VAL A 151 10.71 -5.99 -4.87
CA VAL A 151 11.33 -7.31 -4.78
C VAL A 151 11.92 -7.68 -6.12
N ILE A 152 13.23 -7.70 -6.21
CA ILE A 152 13.97 -8.11 -7.42
C ILE A 152 14.47 -9.54 -7.21
N PRO A 153 13.88 -10.55 -7.87
CA PRO A 153 14.33 -11.93 -7.76
C PRO A 153 15.69 -12.11 -8.45
N LYS A 154 16.48 -13.05 -7.92
CA LYS A 154 17.80 -13.36 -8.45
C LYS A 154 17.70 -14.54 -9.43
N PHE A 155 17.35 -14.28 -10.68
CA PHE A 155 17.41 -15.31 -11.71
C PHE A 155 18.84 -15.47 -12.25
N LYS A 156 19.25 -16.72 -12.45
CA LYS A 156 20.54 -17.02 -13.10
C LYS A 156 20.59 -16.41 -14.50
N GLY A 157 21.66 -15.71 -14.84
CA GLY A 157 21.89 -15.15 -16.17
C GLY A 157 21.11 -13.85 -16.47
N MET A 158 20.37 -13.29 -15.51
CA MET A 158 19.57 -12.07 -15.71
C MET A 158 20.45 -10.90 -16.18
N GLU A 159 21.69 -10.84 -15.72
CA GLU A 159 22.68 -9.82 -16.09
C GLU A 159 23.14 -9.94 -17.57
N ASN A 160 22.88 -11.07 -18.23
CA ASN A 160 23.29 -11.31 -19.61
C ASN A 160 22.20 -10.91 -20.62
N PHE A 161 20.99 -10.71 -20.17
CA PHE A 161 19.87 -10.34 -21.06
C PHE A 161 20.14 -9.00 -21.75
N LYS A 162 19.94 -8.94 -23.08
CA LYS A 162 20.26 -7.78 -23.92
C LYS A 162 19.08 -6.84 -24.14
N GLY A 163 17.86 -7.30 -23.84
CA GLY A 163 16.67 -6.46 -23.85
C GLY A 163 16.51 -5.63 -22.57
N ASP A 164 15.41 -4.94 -22.45
CA ASP A 164 15.07 -4.16 -21.27
C ASP A 164 14.50 -5.06 -20.16
N CYS A 165 15.12 -5.08 -18.98
CA CYS A 165 14.64 -5.82 -17.82
C CYS A 165 14.56 -4.91 -16.60
N PHE A 166 13.36 -4.71 -16.07
CA PHE A 166 13.12 -3.81 -14.94
C PHE A 166 11.90 -4.23 -14.11
N HIS A 167 11.86 -3.76 -12.87
CA HIS A 167 10.68 -3.91 -12.04
C HIS A 167 9.59 -2.90 -12.46
N SER A 168 8.32 -3.28 -12.38
CA SER A 168 7.19 -2.43 -12.80
C SER A 168 7.17 -1.04 -12.15
N ALA A 169 7.63 -0.91 -10.90
CA ALA A 169 7.81 0.38 -10.22
C ALA A 169 9.08 1.15 -10.64
N ARG A 170 9.74 0.74 -11.69
CA ARG A 170 10.91 1.40 -12.30
C ARG A 170 10.75 1.40 -13.81
N TRP A 171 9.51 1.59 -14.26
CA TRP A 171 9.20 1.71 -15.69
C TRP A 171 10.03 2.83 -16.31
N PRO A 172 10.84 2.56 -17.38
CA PRO A 172 11.67 3.58 -17.99
C PRO A 172 10.83 4.68 -18.64
N GLU A 173 11.23 5.92 -18.45
CA GLU A 173 10.55 7.06 -19.07
C GLU A 173 10.62 6.95 -20.60
N GLY A 174 9.47 7.12 -21.25
CA GLY A 174 9.35 7.06 -22.71
C GLY A 174 9.47 5.67 -23.33
N LEU A 175 9.55 4.60 -22.53
CA LEU A 175 9.56 3.24 -23.07
C LEU A 175 8.22 2.90 -23.72
N ASP A 176 8.27 2.59 -25.03
CA ASP A 176 7.12 2.11 -25.80
C ASP A 176 7.22 0.59 -26.00
N HIS A 177 6.17 -0.10 -25.59
CA HIS A 177 6.03 -1.56 -25.75
C HIS A 177 5.31 -1.97 -27.05
N ALA A 178 4.85 -1.01 -27.85
CA ALA A 178 4.15 -1.31 -29.12
C ALA A 178 5.06 -2.08 -30.09
N GLY A 179 4.54 -3.18 -30.63
CA GLY A 179 5.26 -4.07 -31.53
C GLY A 179 6.42 -4.84 -30.90
N LYS A 180 6.53 -4.87 -29.56
CA LYS A 180 7.55 -5.58 -28.80
C LYS A 180 7.05 -6.92 -28.29
N ARG A 181 7.97 -7.86 -28.09
CA ARG A 181 7.74 -9.13 -27.38
C ARG A 181 7.96 -8.87 -25.89
N VAL A 182 6.90 -8.98 -25.10
CA VAL A 182 6.92 -8.61 -23.68
C VAL A 182 6.77 -9.85 -22.80
N GLY A 183 7.71 -10.08 -21.91
CA GLY A 183 7.62 -11.06 -20.83
C GLY A 183 7.21 -10.38 -19.53
N ILE A 184 6.24 -10.94 -18.78
CA ILE A 184 5.81 -10.43 -17.48
C ILE A 184 5.99 -11.55 -16.44
N ILE A 185 6.84 -11.33 -15.44
CA ILE A 185 7.04 -12.30 -14.35
C ILE A 185 6.20 -11.89 -13.15
N GLY A 186 5.17 -12.66 -12.84
CA GLY A 186 4.21 -12.44 -11.76
C GLY A 186 2.77 -12.41 -12.24
N ALA A 187 1.80 -12.60 -11.32
CA ALA A 187 0.36 -12.62 -11.60
C ALA A 187 -0.43 -11.83 -10.54
N GLY A 188 0.16 -10.78 -9.99
CA GLY A 188 -0.46 -9.86 -9.03
C GLY A 188 -1.18 -8.69 -9.70
N ALA A 189 -1.52 -7.66 -8.91
CA ALA A 189 -2.26 -6.48 -9.36
C ALA A 189 -1.61 -5.81 -10.59
N THR A 190 -0.29 -5.68 -10.61
CA THR A 190 0.45 -5.11 -11.74
C THR A 190 0.14 -5.83 -13.06
N THR A 191 0.22 -7.17 -13.06
CA THR A 191 -0.06 -7.97 -14.26
C THR A 191 -1.53 -7.89 -14.66
N VAL A 192 -2.44 -7.93 -13.68
CA VAL A 192 -3.89 -7.82 -13.91
C VAL A 192 -4.23 -6.50 -14.60
N GLN A 193 -3.56 -5.41 -14.23
CA GLN A 193 -3.76 -4.09 -14.83
C GLN A 193 -3.02 -3.91 -16.15
N MET A 194 -1.77 -4.39 -16.25
CA MET A 194 -0.89 -4.14 -17.40
C MET A 194 -1.23 -5.02 -18.61
N LEU A 195 -1.56 -6.30 -18.38
CA LEU A 195 -1.76 -7.26 -19.47
C LEU A 195 -2.80 -6.81 -20.52
N PRO A 196 -4.02 -6.34 -20.12
CA PRO A 196 -5.02 -5.90 -21.09
C PRO A 196 -4.51 -4.80 -22.01
N VAL A 197 -3.80 -3.81 -21.43
CA VAL A 197 -3.27 -2.65 -22.16
C VAL A 197 -2.08 -3.04 -23.05
N ALA A 198 -1.13 -3.80 -22.50
CA ALA A 198 0.03 -4.25 -23.25
C ALA A 198 -0.35 -5.14 -24.43
N ALA A 199 -1.33 -6.03 -24.26
CA ALA A 199 -1.79 -6.94 -25.31
C ALA A 199 -2.47 -6.23 -26.49
N GLU A 200 -2.89 -4.98 -26.35
CA GLU A 200 -3.48 -4.22 -27.45
C GLU A 200 -2.47 -3.86 -28.54
N THR A 201 -1.23 -3.55 -28.15
CA THR A 201 -0.22 -2.97 -29.05
C THR A 201 1.06 -3.78 -29.15
N ALA A 202 1.40 -4.62 -28.18
CA ALA A 202 2.56 -5.49 -28.22
C ALA A 202 2.45 -6.55 -29.34
N GLU A 203 3.57 -6.96 -29.91
CA GLU A 203 3.64 -8.11 -30.82
C GLU A 203 3.17 -9.39 -30.13
N SER A 204 3.69 -9.62 -28.91
CA SER A 204 3.25 -10.72 -28.05
C SER A 204 3.47 -10.39 -26.57
N VAL A 205 2.65 -10.99 -25.71
CA VAL A 205 2.82 -10.91 -24.26
C VAL A 205 2.80 -12.31 -23.67
N THR A 206 3.85 -12.65 -22.90
CA THR A 206 3.91 -13.92 -22.16
C THR A 206 3.93 -13.64 -20.66
N VAL A 207 2.94 -14.18 -19.94
CA VAL A 207 2.84 -14.06 -18.49
C VAL A 207 3.39 -15.34 -17.83
N PHE A 208 4.40 -15.18 -16.97
CA PHE A 208 4.96 -16.24 -16.14
C PHE A 208 4.30 -16.21 -14.78
N GLN A 209 3.37 -17.11 -14.53
CA GLN A 209 2.56 -17.20 -13.32
C GLN A 209 3.08 -18.27 -12.37
N ARG A 210 3.42 -17.88 -11.13
CA ARG A 210 3.72 -18.82 -10.04
C ARG A 210 2.46 -19.29 -9.33
N THR A 211 1.55 -18.37 -9.00
CA THR A 211 0.33 -18.64 -8.23
C THR A 211 -0.82 -17.83 -8.82
N ALA A 212 -1.88 -18.50 -9.24
CA ALA A 212 -3.10 -17.83 -9.68
C ALA A 212 -3.73 -17.04 -8.52
N ASN A 213 -4.41 -15.93 -8.82
CA ASN A 213 -5.08 -15.11 -7.82
C ASN A 213 -6.58 -14.99 -8.10
N PHE A 214 -7.37 -14.82 -7.06
CA PHE A 214 -8.74 -14.32 -7.20
C PHE A 214 -8.69 -12.91 -7.76
N VAL A 215 -9.57 -12.60 -8.70
CA VAL A 215 -9.64 -11.28 -9.34
C VAL A 215 -11.10 -10.84 -9.41
N MET A 216 -11.37 -9.61 -8.97
CA MET A 216 -12.71 -9.05 -8.86
C MET A 216 -12.98 -8.08 -10.01
N PRO A 217 -14.22 -7.96 -10.51
CA PRO A 217 -14.52 -6.99 -11.56
C PRO A 217 -14.43 -5.56 -11.03
N ALA A 218 -13.68 -4.69 -11.69
CA ALA A 218 -13.64 -3.27 -11.37
C ALA A 218 -14.97 -2.57 -11.71
N VAL A 219 -15.52 -2.88 -12.87
CA VAL A 219 -16.68 -2.18 -13.45
C VAL A 219 -16.40 -0.68 -13.56
N GLN A 220 -15.38 -0.35 -14.38
CA GLN A 220 -15.00 1.04 -14.67
C GLN A 220 -16.17 1.84 -15.25
N LYS A 221 -16.36 3.05 -14.76
CA LYS A 221 -17.42 3.95 -15.20
C LYS A 221 -16.88 5.37 -15.35
N PRO A 222 -17.32 6.12 -16.39
CA PRO A 222 -17.04 7.55 -16.46
C PRO A 222 -17.76 8.30 -15.33
N MET A 223 -17.17 9.36 -14.84
CA MET A 223 -17.80 10.28 -13.91
C MET A 223 -18.81 11.14 -14.68
N THR A 224 -20.11 10.96 -14.41
CA THR A 224 -21.15 11.82 -15.00
C THR A 224 -21.35 13.08 -14.14
N PRO A 225 -21.85 14.18 -14.72
CA PRO A 225 -22.13 15.40 -13.96
C PRO A 225 -23.10 15.17 -12.78
N GLU A 226 -24.07 14.26 -12.94
CA GLU A 226 -25.05 13.92 -11.90
C GLU A 226 -24.36 13.18 -10.75
N TRP A 227 -23.48 12.21 -11.06
CA TRP A 227 -22.75 11.46 -10.06
C TRP A 227 -21.69 12.32 -9.36
N GLU A 228 -20.98 13.18 -10.09
CA GLU A 228 -20.07 14.17 -9.51
C GLU A 228 -20.81 15.08 -8.51
N LYS A 229 -22.00 15.57 -8.89
CA LYS A 229 -22.83 16.42 -8.02
C LYS A 229 -23.24 15.66 -6.75
N GLU A 230 -23.73 14.43 -6.88
CA GLU A 230 -24.14 13.58 -5.76
C GLU A 230 -22.97 13.39 -4.77
N ILE A 231 -21.77 13.05 -5.28
CA ILE A 231 -20.58 12.89 -4.45
C ILE A 231 -20.26 14.20 -3.70
N LYS A 232 -20.21 15.32 -4.41
CA LYS A 232 -19.84 16.63 -3.83
C LYS A 232 -20.82 17.13 -2.78
N GLU A 233 -22.09 16.84 -2.94
CA GLU A 233 -23.14 17.16 -1.96
C GLU A 233 -23.07 16.26 -0.70
N ASN A 234 -22.46 15.06 -0.80
CA ASN A 234 -22.45 14.05 0.25
C ASN A 234 -21.05 13.71 0.81
N TYR A 235 -20.03 14.54 0.57
CA TYR A 235 -18.67 14.22 1.04
C TYR A 235 -18.56 14.00 2.55
N ASP A 236 -19.29 14.75 3.37
CA ASP A 236 -19.26 14.58 4.84
C ASP A 236 -19.76 13.17 5.23
N ASP A 237 -20.80 12.65 4.57
CA ASP A 237 -21.31 11.28 4.78
C ASP A 237 -20.35 10.21 4.23
N ILE A 238 -19.76 10.45 3.07
CA ILE A 238 -18.76 9.56 2.45
C ILE A 238 -17.55 9.40 3.39
N ILE A 239 -17.02 10.50 3.92
CA ILE A 239 -15.89 10.50 4.85
C ILE A 239 -16.26 9.77 6.15
N ALA A 240 -17.46 10.02 6.69
CA ALA A 240 -17.95 9.33 7.86
C ALA A 240 -18.08 7.81 7.63
N LYS A 241 -18.61 7.39 6.48
CA LYS A 241 -18.65 5.97 6.08
C LYS A 241 -17.25 5.36 6.02
N CYS A 242 -16.28 6.03 5.38
CA CYS A 242 -14.90 5.54 5.33
C CYS A 242 -14.30 5.33 6.73
N ARG A 243 -14.52 6.26 7.66
CA ARG A 243 -14.01 6.15 9.04
C ARG A 243 -14.66 5.01 9.83
N ASN A 244 -15.90 4.67 9.52
CA ASN A 244 -16.66 3.63 10.21
C ASN A 244 -16.59 2.26 9.54
N HIS A 245 -15.95 2.15 8.37
CA HIS A 245 -15.87 0.90 7.62
C HIS A 245 -14.59 0.12 7.96
N VAL A 246 -14.69 -1.22 8.06
CA VAL A 246 -13.58 -2.12 8.42
C VAL A 246 -12.35 -2.01 7.49
N PHE A 247 -12.53 -1.55 6.26
CA PHE A 247 -11.47 -1.31 5.27
C PHE A 247 -11.34 0.17 4.85
N GLY A 248 -11.90 1.10 5.61
CA GLY A 248 -11.79 2.53 5.32
C GLY A 248 -12.44 2.97 4.00
N MET A 249 -13.47 2.25 3.53
CA MET A 249 -14.15 2.48 2.24
C MET A 249 -15.57 2.98 2.45
N ALA A 250 -16.13 3.70 1.48
CA ALA A 250 -17.50 4.24 1.55
C ALA A 250 -18.55 3.19 1.15
N PHE A 251 -18.56 2.03 1.82
CA PHE A 251 -19.49 0.94 1.57
C PHE A 251 -20.55 0.83 2.67
N ASP A 252 -21.69 0.23 2.32
CA ASP A 252 -22.77 -0.05 3.24
C ASP A 252 -22.55 -1.41 3.92
N SER A 253 -21.80 -1.40 5.02
CA SER A 253 -21.38 -2.58 5.79
C SER A 253 -21.32 -2.23 7.29
N PRO A 254 -21.67 -3.14 8.23
CA PRO A 254 -22.22 -4.49 7.99
C PRO A 254 -23.62 -4.47 7.40
N VAL A 255 -23.98 -5.53 6.67
CA VAL A 255 -25.30 -5.66 6.01
C VAL A 255 -26.33 -6.41 6.87
N GLY A 256 -25.90 -7.00 7.98
CA GLY A 256 -26.75 -7.71 8.94
C GLY A 256 -27.24 -9.08 8.45
N ARG A 257 -26.54 -9.73 7.51
CA ARG A 257 -26.84 -11.08 7.03
C ARG A 257 -25.58 -11.91 6.84
N THR A 258 -25.72 -13.23 6.98
CA THR A 258 -24.65 -14.20 6.81
C THR A 258 -25.03 -15.24 5.76
N ILE A 259 -24.06 -15.88 5.11
CA ILE A 259 -24.34 -17.03 4.23
C ILE A 259 -24.90 -18.18 5.08
N ALA A 260 -24.36 -18.39 6.28
CA ALA A 260 -24.76 -19.46 7.15
C ALA A 260 -26.27 -19.45 7.50
N ASP A 261 -26.87 -18.25 7.61
CA ASP A 261 -28.27 -18.08 7.99
C ASP A 261 -29.21 -17.84 6.78
N THR A 262 -28.66 -17.82 5.56
CA THR A 262 -29.42 -17.50 4.33
C THR A 262 -29.64 -18.76 3.48
N PRO A 263 -30.87 -19.01 2.99
CA PRO A 263 -31.13 -20.13 2.09
C PRO A 263 -30.23 -20.11 0.84
N PRO A 264 -29.72 -21.26 0.37
CA PRO A 264 -28.75 -21.33 -0.74
C PRO A 264 -29.22 -20.64 -2.04
N GLU A 265 -30.52 -20.71 -2.36
CA GLU A 265 -31.09 -20.05 -3.54
C GLU A 265 -31.05 -18.52 -3.42
N GLU A 266 -31.25 -18.00 -2.21
CA GLU A 266 -31.18 -16.58 -1.91
C GLU A 266 -29.72 -16.10 -1.89
N VAL A 267 -28.79 -16.90 -1.35
CA VAL A 267 -27.34 -16.64 -1.43
C VAL A 267 -26.92 -16.44 -2.87
N GLN A 268 -27.23 -17.40 -3.75
CA GLN A 268 -26.88 -17.32 -5.17
C GLN A 268 -27.45 -16.06 -5.83
N LYS A 269 -28.72 -15.74 -5.54
CA LYS A 269 -29.36 -14.55 -6.05
C LYS A 269 -28.64 -13.27 -5.62
N ILE A 270 -28.31 -13.14 -4.34
CA ILE A 270 -27.61 -11.96 -3.79
C ILE A 270 -26.23 -11.81 -4.44
N LEU A 271 -25.46 -12.89 -4.57
CA LEU A 271 -24.14 -12.87 -5.21
C LEU A 271 -24.25 -12.42 -6.68
N GLU A 272 -25.24 -12.95 -7.44
CA GLU A 272 -25.49 -12.54 -8.85
C GLU A 272 -25.91 -11.07 -8.98
N GLU A 273 -26.74 -10.57 -8.08
CA GLU A 273 -27.19 -9.17 -8.08
C GLU A 273 -26.06 -8.19 -7.75
N HIS A 274 -25.08 -8.60 -6.91
CA HIS A 274 -23.96 -7.73 -6.51
C HIS A 274 -22.76 -7.82 -7.44
N TRP A 275 -22.54 -8.94 -8.13
CA TRP A 275 -21.41 -9.13 -9.03
C TRP A 275 -21.25 -8.01 -10.09
N PRO A 276 -22.31 -7.56 -10.78
CA PRO A 276 -22.22 -6.46 -11.76
C PRO A 276 -21.94 -5.08 -11.15
N ARG A 277 -22.03 -4.93 -9.81
CA ARG A 277 -21.67 -3.67 -9.14
C ARG A 277 -20.17 -3.48 -9.09
N GLY A 278 -19.42 -4.60 -9.14
CA GLY A 278 -17.96 -4.65 -9.12
C GLY A 278 -17.35 -4.16 -7.81
N SER A 279 -16.01 -3.98 -7.81
CA SER A 279 -15.30 -3.50 -6.63
C SER A 279 -15.28 -4.51 -5.48
N PHE A 280 -14.70 -4.11 -4.37
CA PHE A 280 -14.82 -4.83 -3.10
C PHE A 280 -16.23 -4.77 -2.48
N ARG A 281 -17.21 -4.07 -3.11
CA ARG A 281 -18.62 -4.09 -2.71
C ARG A 281 -19.19 -5.51 -2.66
N PHE A 282 -18.74 -6.37 -3.58
CA PHE A 282 -19.10 -7.79 -3.54
C PHE A 282 -18.74 -8.45 -2.21
N VAL A 283 -17.60 -8.09 -1.62
CA VAL A 283 -17.14 -8.67 -0.34
C VAL A 283 -17.90 -8.07 0.84
N PHE A 284 -18.12 -6.76 0.84
CA PHE A 284 -18.60 -6.05 2.02
C PHE A 284 -20.08 -5.72 2.01
N GLU A 285 -20.75 -5.73 0.83
CA GLU A 285 -22.18 -5.42 0.73
C GLU A 285 -23.05 -6.67 0.47
N THR A 286 -22.46 -7.88 0.47
CA THR A 286 -23.23 -9.13 0.31
C THR A 286 -23.51 -9.82 1.64
N PHE A 287 -22.49 -10.28 2.34
CA PHE A 287 -22.61 -11.04 3.59
C PHE A 287 -21.49 -10.68 4.56
N ASP A 288 -21.77 -10.69 5.85
CA ASP A 288 -20.83 -10.24 6.89
C ASP A 288 -19.82 -11.33 7.30
N ASP A 289 -20.04 -12.59 6.93
CA ASP A 289 -19.25 -13.77 7.32
C ASP A 289 -18.22 -14.23 6.27
N LEU A 290 -18.11 -13.55 5.11
CA LEU A 290 -17.25 -13.98 4.00
C LEU A 290 -15.76 -14.09 4.36
N LEU A 291 -15.26 -13.23 5.24
CA LEU A 291 -13.85 -13.19 5.58
C LEU A 291 -13.51 -13.90 6.91
N GLY A 292 -14.53 -14.32 7.65
CA GLY A 292 -14.37 -14.96 8.97
C GLY A 292 -14.75 -16.43 9.01
N ASP A 293 -15.77 -16.85 8.26
CA ASP A 293 -16.26 -18.22 8.24
C ASP A 293 -15.74 -19.00 7.02
N PRO A 294 -15.08 -20.17 7.22
CA PRO A 294 -14.49 -20.94 6.12
C PRO A 294 -15.49 -21.44 5.07
N GLU A 295 -16.69 -21.86 5.50
CA GLU A 295 -17.70 -22.40 4.58
C GLU A 295 -18.33 -21.28 3.75
N SER A 296 -18.66 -20.15 4.38
CA SER A 296 -19.15 -18.94 3.70
C SER A 296 -18.11 -18.38 2.72
N ASN A 297 -16.84 -18.35 3.12
CA ASN A 297 -15.72 -17.97 2.27
C ASN A 297 -15.60 -18.86 1.04
N LYS A 298 -15.75 -20.20 1.24
CA LYS A 298 -15.69 -21.15 0.14
C LYS A 298 -16.83 -20.95 -0.86
N VAL A 299 -18.06 -20.69 -0.41
CA VAL A 299 -19.20 -20.42 -1.28
C VAL A 299 -18.94 -19.18 -2.14
N ALA A 300 -18.47 -18.09 -1.53
CA ALA A 300 -18.12 -16.87 -2.26
C ALA A 300 -16.93 -17.07 -3.20
N GLY A 301 -15.90 -17.78 -2.77
CA GLY A 301 -14.73 -18.12 -3.58
C GLY A 301 -15.06 -18.97 -4.80
N ASP A 302 -15.88 -20.01 -4.64
CA ASP A 302 -16.37 -20.86 -5.73
C ASP A 302 -17.19 -20.04 -6.75
N PHE A 303 -18.03 -19.13 -6.27
CA PHE A 303 -18.78 -18.21 -7.13
C PHE A 303 -17.83 -17.34 -7.97
N VAL A 304 -16.84 -16.69 -7.34
CA VAL A 304 -15.84 -15.86 -8.03
C VAL A 304 -15.07 -16.68 -9.07
N ILE A 305 -14.61 -17.89 -8.73
CA ILE A 305 -13.92 -18.80 -9.66
C ILE A 305 -14.78 -19.13 -10.88
N ASN A 306 -16.06 -19.42 -10.69
CA ASN A 306 -16.96 -19.71 -11.80
C ASN A 306 -17.09 -18.50 -12.72
N LYS A 307 -17.25 -17.29 -12.16
CA LYS A 307 -17.31 -16.04 -12.93
C LYS A 307 -16.01 -15.74 -13.69
N MET A 308 -14.86 -16.07 -13.11
CA MET A 308 -13.57 -15.96 -13.81
C MET A 308 -13.48 -16.92 -14.99
N LYS A 309 -13.85 -18.19 -14.81
CA LYS A 309 -13.81 -19.24 -15.85
C LYS A 309 -14.73 -18.93 -17.03
N GLU A 310 -15.91 -18.36 -16.79
CA GLU A 310 -16.86 -17.97 -17.85
C GLU A 310 -16.25 -17.01 -18.89
N ARG A 311 -15.21 -16.27 -18.54
CA ARG A 311 -14.58 -15.22 -19.35
C ARG A 311 -13.41 -15.71 -20.22
N VAL A 312 -12.90 -16.91 -19.95
CA VAL A 312 -11.74 -17.49 -20.65
C VAL A 312 -12.23 -18.63 -21.56
N LYS A 313 -11.94 -18.52 -22.86
CA LYS A 313 -12.43 -19.47 -23.87
C LYS A 313 -11.71 -20.82 -23.81
N ASP A 314 -10.40 -20.79 -23.57
CA ASP A 314 -9.58 -21.99 -23.48
C ASP A 314 -9.71 -22.59 -22.07
N PRO A 315 -10.25 -23.82 -21.92
CA PRO A 315 -10.44 -24.45 -20.62
C PRO A 315 -9.13 -24.76 -19.88
N GLU A 316 -8.03 -24.96 -20.58
CA GLU A 316 -6.72 -25.19 -19.96
C GLU A 316 -6.19 -23.89 -19.35
N ILE A 317 -6.26 -22.78 -20.07
CA ILE A 317 -5.91 -21.45 -19.55
C ILE A 317 -6.84 -21.07 -18.38
N ALA A 318 -8.14 -21.32 -18.50
CA ALA A 318 -9.10 -21.07 -17.41
C ALA A 318 -8.74 -21.84 -16.14
N GLU A 319 -8.30 -23.10 -16.28
CA GLU A 319 -7.86 -23.91 -15.15
C GLU A 319 -6.53 -23.44 -14.55
N MET A 320 -5.58 -22.98 -15.37
CA MET A 320 -4.32 -22.38 -14.91
C MET A 320 -4.54 -21.07 -14.15
N LEU A 321 -5.54 -20.27 -14.53
CA LEU A 321 -5.91 -19.03 -13.85
C LEU A 321 -6.77 -19.24 -12.59
N THR A 322 -7.17 -20.47 -12.28
CA THR A 322 -7.99 -20.80 -11.12
C THR A 322 -7.16 -20.82 -9.84
N PRO A 323 -7.48 -20.01 -8.83
CA PRO A 323 -6.85 -20.06 -7.51
C PRO A 323 -7.10 -21.40 -6.82
N LYS A 324 -6.07 -21.99 -6.21
CA LYS A 324 -6.14 -23.31 -5.55
C LYS A 324 -5.43 -23.29 -4.22
N GLY A 325 -5.99 -24.03 -3.25
CA GLY A 325 -5.32 -24.34 -1.98
C GLY A 325 -5.30 -23.23 -0.94
N TYR A 326 -6.04 -22.13 -1.15
CA TYR A 326 -6.14 -21.05 -0.18
C TYR A 326 -7.51 -20.35 -0.22
N PRO A 327 -7.97 -19.76 0.91
CA PRO A 327 -9.24 -19.06 0.99
C PRO A 327 -9.30 -17.83 0.11
N PHE A 328 -10.49 -17.47 -0.34
CA PHE A 328 -10.77 -16.19 -0.97
C PHE A 328 -10.35 -15.05 -0.02
N PHE A 329 -9.62 -14.07 -0.53
CA PHE A 329 -9.03 -12.94 0.21
C PHE A 329 -7.76 -13.24 1.05
N ALA A 330 -7.31 -14.49 1.25
CA ALA A 330 -6.01 -14.77 1.90
C ALA A 330 -4.81 -14.18 1.13
N LYS A 331 -5.04 -13.86 -0.13
CA LYS A 331 -4.21 -13.01 -0.97
C LYS A 331 -5.11 -11.93 -1.57
N ARG A 332 -4.73 -10.65 -1.46
CA ARG A 332 -5.56 -9.53 -1.94
C ARG A 332 -5.99 -9.73 -3.39
N PRO A 333 -7.30 -9.81 -3.69
CA PRO A 333 -7.79 -9.87 -5.06
C PRO A 333 -7.56 -8.51 -5.76
N PRO A 334 -6.88 -8.45 -6.91
CA PRO A 334 -6.86 -7.26 -7.74
C PRO A 334 -8.23 -6.97 -8.36
N LEU A 335 -8.44 -5.72 -8.81
CA LEU A 335 -9.58 -5.35 -9.62
C LEU A 335 -9.24 -5.51 -11.12
N ASP A 336 -10.16 -6.11 -11.84
CA ASP A 336 -10.01 -6.50 -13.25
C ASP A 336 -10.58 -5.45 -14.20
N HIS A 337 -9.76 -5.12 -15.21
CA HIS A 337 -10.11 -4.29 -16.35
C HIS A 337 -9.90 -5.07 -17.66
N ASN A 338 -10.64 -6.16 -17.87
CA ASN A 338 -10.53 -7.09 -19.01
C ASN A 338 -9.29 -8.01 -18.99
N TYR A 339 -8.80 -8.35 -17.80
CA TYR A 339 -7.65 -9.25 -17.63
C TYR A 339 -7.88 -10.65 -18.21
N PHE A 340 -9.04 -11.24 -17.96
CA PHE A 340 -9.38 -12.58 -18.45
C PHE A 340 -9.61 -12.61 -19.96
N GLU A 341 -10.22 -11.56 -20.52
CA GLU A 341 -10.42 -11.41 -21.96
C GLU A 341 -9.10 -11.27 -22.72
N ALA A 342 -8.07 -10.70 -22.09
CA ALA A 342 -6.75 -10.61 -22.70
C ALA A 342 -6.18 -11.98 -23.06
N TYR A 343 -6.43 -13.02 -22.23
CA TYR A 343 -5.99 -14.39 -22.54
C TYR A 343 -6.74 -15.06 -23.71
N ASN A 344 -7.82 -14.46 -24.20
CA ASN A 344 -8.51 -14.93 -25.40
C ASN A 344 -7.89 -14.40 -26.70
N ARG A 345 -6.80 -13.62 -26.64
CA ARG A 345 -6.09 -13.05 -27.77
C ARG A 345 -4.97 -13.99 -28.22
N ASP A 346 -4.74 -14.08 -29.52
CA ASP A 346 -3.71 -14.96 -30.11
C ASP A 346 -2.28 -14.55 -29.72
N ASN A 347 -2.06 -13.28 -29.37
CA ASN A 347 -0.76 -12.74 -28.98
C ASN A 347 -0.48 -12.81 -27.46
N VAL A 348 -1.33 -13.45 -26.66
CA VAL A 348 -1.14 -13.60 -25.20
C VAL A 348 -0.92 -15.06 -24.84
N LYS A 349 0.14 -15.33 -24.08
CA LYS A 349 0.49 -16.66 -23.56
C LYS A 349 0.58 -16.64 -22.03
N LEU A 350 0.09 -17.72 -21.40
CA LEU A 350 0.26 -17.98 -19.97
C LEU A 350 1.21 -19.17 -19.78
N VAL A 351 2.18 -19.03 -18.89
CA VAL A 351 3.14 -20.07 -18.51
C VAL A 351 3.07 -20.28 -17.00
N ASP A 352 2.75 -21.49 -16.57
CA ASP A 352 2.77 -21.88 -15.15
C ASP A 352 4.20 -22.27 -14.76
N ILE A 353 4.87 -21.36 -14.04
CA ILE A 353 6.26 -21.55 -13.60
C ILE A 353 6.39 -22.24 -12.23
N ASN A 354 5.28 -22.59 -11.60
CA ASN A 354 5.31 -23.31 -10.34
C ASN A 354 5.37 -24.83 -10.55
N ASP A 355 4.38 -25.36 -11.25
CA ASP A 355 4.14 -26.79 -11.32
C ASP A 355 4.52 -27.42 -12.68
N ARG A 356 4.46 -26.62 -13.77
CA ARG A 356 4.59 -27.16 -15.11
C ARG A 356 5.91 -26.81 -15.80
N GLU A 357 6.33 -25.55 -15.75
CA GLU A 357 7.40 -25.03 -16.59
C GLU A 357 8.26 -24.00 -15.85
N PRO A 358 9.00 -24.39 -14.79
CA PRO A 358 9.85 -23.50 -14.02
C PRO A 358 10.90 -22.75 -14.87
N ILE A 359 11.15 -21.47 -14.51
CA ILE A 359 12.24 -20.69 -15.10
C ILE A 359 13.58 -21.29 -14.65
N VAL A 360 14.46 -21.58 -15.62
CA VAL A 360 15.80 -22.10 -15.37
C VAL A 360 16.82 -20.98 -15.32
N GLU A 361 16.79 -20.09 -16.34
CA GLU A 361 17.71 -18.96 -16.43
C GLU A 361 17.24 -17.93 -17.46
N PHE A 362 17.82 -16.74 -17.40
CA PHE A 362 17.78 -15.77 -18.49
C PHE A 362 18.88 -16.09 -19.51
N THR A 363 18.55 -15.95 -20.79
CA THR A 363 19.50 -16.00 -21.90
C THR A 363 19.80 -14.58 -22.41
N GLU A 364 20.68 -14.43 -23.40
CA GLU A 364 20.91 -13.12 -24.02
C GLU A 364 19.67 -12.53 -24.68
N THR A 365 18.74 -13.38 -25.14
CA THR A 365 17.56 -12.97 -25.91
C THR A 365 16.24 -13.17 -25.19
N GLY A 366 16.23 -13.77 -23.98
CA GLY A 366 14.96 -14.03 -23.30
C GLY A 366 15.06 -14.89 -22.04
N ILE A 367 14.10 -15.80 -21.88
CA ILE A 367 13.95 -16.66 -20.69
C ILE A 367 13.88 -18.11 -21.15
N ARG A 368 14.73 -18.95 -20.56
CA ARG A 368 14.67 -20.40 -20.72
C ARG A 368 14.00 -21.02 -19.48
N THR A 369 13.02 -21.85 -19.77
CA THR A 369 12.33 -22.69 -18.79
C THR A 369 12.80 -24.14 -18.90
N THR A 370 12.19 -25.06 -18.14
CA THR A 370 12.47 -26.49 -18.26
C THR A 370 12.03 -27.07 -19.61
N GLU A 371 11.04 -26.47 -20.27
CA GLU A 371 10.41 -27.03 -21.46
C GLU A 371 10.69 -26.21 -22.74
N ASN A 372 10.84 -24.87 -22.62
CA ASN A 372 10.89 -23.97 -23.75
C ASN A 372 11.93 -22.86 -23.57
N GLU A 373 12.24 -22.17 -24.66
CA GLU A 373 12.95 -20.90 -24.68
C GLU A 373 12.05 -19.82 -25.30
N TYR A 374 11.95 -18.68 -24.61
CA TYR A 374 11.11 -17.54 -24.98
C TYR A 374 11.99 -16.34 -25.27
N GLU A 375 11.79 -15.70 -26.42
CA GLU A 375 12.51 -14.48 -26.78
C GLU A 375 11.69 -13.24 -26.43
N PHE A 376 12.35 -12.23 -25.84
CA PHE A 376 11.74 -10.98 -25.43
C PHE A 376 12.60 -9.78 -25.82
N ASP A 377 11.94 -8.67 -26.08
CA ASP A 377 12.56 -7.34 -26.17
C ASP A 377 12.50 -6.64 -24.82
N ILE A 378 11.43 -6.92 -24.03
CA ILE A 378 11.18 -6.36 -22.71
C ILE A 378 10.79 -7.47 -21.74
N VAL A 379 11.40 -7.50 -20.55
CA VAL A 379 10.96 -8.35 -19.42
C VAL A 379 10.61 -7.45 -18.24
N VAL A 380 9.35 -7.53 -17.80
CA VAL A 380 8.83 -6.77 -16.66
C VAL A 380 8.76 -7.67 -15.43
N LEU A 381 9.46 -7.29 -14.37
CA LEU A 381 9.37 -7.93 -13.07
C LEU A 381 8.14 -7.37 -12.33
N ALA A 382 7.01 -8.07 -12.41
CA ALA A 382 5.79 -7.78 -11.66
C ALA A 382 5.77 -8.58 -10.34
N THR A 383 6.92 -8.61 -9.66
CA THR A 383 7.24 -9.50 -8.54
C THR A 383 6.87 -8.94 -7.17
N GLY A 384 6.28 -7.72 -7.16
CA GLY A 384 5.74 -7.08 -5.96
C GLY A 384 6.81 -6.38 -5.11
N PHE A 385 6.47 -6.14 -3.85
CA PHE A 385 7.22 -5.27 -2.95
C PHE A 385 7.49 -5.96 -1.61
N GLN A 386 8.55 -5.54 -0.93
CA GLN A 386 8.71 -5.76 0.50
C GLN A 386 7.80 -4.78 1.22
N ALA A 387 6.57 -5.23 1.49
CA ALA A 387 5.53 -4.37 2.02
C ALA A 387 5.77 -3.97 3.48
N TYR A 388 5.27 -2.79 3.87
CA TYR A 388 5.30 -2.17 5.20
C TYR A 388 6.67 -1.83 5.75
N THR A 389 7.67 -2.68 5.63
CA THR A 389 8.97 -2.51 6.29
C THR A 389 10.10 -2.19 5.33
N GLY A 390 9.94 -2.50 4.04
CA GLY A 390 11.05 -2.46 3.07
C GLY A 390 11.75 -1.11 2.99
N ALA A 391 11.02 -0.02 2.88
CA ALA A 391 11.59 1.32 2.80
C ALA A 391 12.27 1.75 4.10
N GLN A 392 11.67 1.42 5.25
CA GLN A 392 12.21 1.72 6.58
C GLN A 392 13.46 0.90 6.90
N GLU A 393 13.49 -0.37 6.47
CA GLU A 393 14.67 -1.23 6.64
C GLU A 393 15.82 -0.84 5.69
N ALA A 394 15.49 -0.32 4.50
CA ALA A 394 16.49 0.16 3.53
C ALA A 394 17.17 1.46 4.01
N LEU A 395 16.46 2.36 4.69
CA LEU A 395 17.01 3.57 5.27
C LEU A 395 17.66 3.26 6.63
N PRO A 396 18.96 3.56 6.83
CA PRO A 396 19.60 3.45 8.14
C PRO A 396 19.02 4.45 9.15
N ILE A 397 17.98 4.03 9.89
CA ILE A 397 17.38 4.78 10.99
C ILE A 397 17.97 4.25 12.29
N ARG A 398 18.64 5.11 13.07
CA ARG A 398 19.28 4.76 14.33
C ARG A 398 18.64 5.47 15.51
N GLY A 399 18.08 4.68 16.42
CA GLY A 399 17.52 5.13 17.69
C GLY A 399 18.56 5.19 18.81
N ARG A 400 18.10 4.91 20.04
CA ARG A 400 18.96 4.90 21.24
C ARG A 400 20.14 3.93 21.10
N ASN A 401 21.28 4.33 21.66
CA ASN A 401 22.53 3.54 21.61
C ASN A 401 22.98 3.16 20.18
N GLY A 402 22.49 3.88 19.16
CA GLY A 402 22.78 3.60 17.75
C GLY A 402 22.11 2.34 17.19
N LEU A 403 21.07 1.79 17.86
CA LEU A 403 20.31 0.64 17.41
C LEU A 403 19.67 0.93 16.04
N LEU A 404 19.94 0.10 15.05
CA LEU A 404 19.29 0.20 13.75
C LEU A 404 17.86 -0.36 13.79
N LEU A 405 16.92 0.33 13.18
CA LEU A 405 15.51 -0.10 13.10
C LEU A 405 15.37 -1.48 12.44
N ARG A 406 16.13 -1.72 11.37
CA ARG A 406 16.16 -3.03 10.70
C ARG A 406 16.68 -4.17 11.59
N ASP A 407 17.63 -3.87 12.50
CA ASP A 407 18.18 -4.87 13.42
C ASP A 407 17.17 -5.19 14.54
N LYS A 408 16.45 -4.17 15.04
CA LYS A 408 15.30 -4.35 15.93
C LYS A 408 14.22 -5.22 15.29
N TRP A 409 13.98 -5.06 14.00
CA TRP A 409 12.98 -5.78 13.22
C TRP A 409 13.47 -7.10 12.60
N ASP A 410 14.62 -7.62 13.00
CA ASP A 410 15.16 -8.86 12.42
C ASP A 410 14.19 -10.04 12.56
N SER A 411 13.61 -10.25 13.72
CA SER A 411 12.67 -11.34 13.99
C SER A 411 11.18 -10.93 13.88
N VAL A 412 10.81 -9.77 14.41
CA VAL A 412 9.43 -9.26 14.45
C VAL A 412 9.42 -7.79 14.03
N SER A 413 8.60 -7.45 13.05
CA SER A 413 8.39 -6.05 12.66
C SER A 413 7.40 -5.40 13.61
N SER A 414 7.91 -4.93 14.76
CA SER A 414 7.11 -4.41 15.87
C SER A 414 6.85 -2.91 15.75
N SER A 415 5.69 -2.48 16.20
CA SER A 415 5.32 -1.07 16.38
C SER A 415 4.18 -0.98 17.39
N ILE A 416 3.77 0.24 17.75
CA ILE A 416 2.46 0.50 18.36
C ILE A 416 1.62 1.23 17.32
N LEU A 417 0.47 0.69 17.00
CA LEU A 417 -0.49 1.28 16.06
C LEU A 417 0.15 1.66 14.69
N GLY A 418 1.21 0.96 14.26
CA GLY A 418 1.92 1.33 13.03
C GLY A 418 2.56 2.72 13.04
N VAL A 419 2.65 3.37 14.21
CA VAL A 419 3.09 4.77 14.36
C VAL A 419 4.37 4.89 15.14
N PHE A 420 4.48 4.24 16.31
CA PHE A 420 5.63 4.36 17.20
C PHE A 420 6.47 3.08 17.25
N VAL A 421 7.75 3.21 17.58
CA VAL A 421 8.67 2.09 17.86
C VAL A 421 9.46 2.40 19.13
N ALA A 422 9.51 1.48 20.09
CA ALA A 422 10.33 1.61 21.28
C ALA A 422 11.82 1.72 20.94
N GLU A 423 12.58 2.46 21.73
CA GLU A 423 14.00 2.81 21.51
C GLU A 423 14.26 3.78 20.34
N PHE A 424 13.19 4.35 19.76
CA PHE A 424 13.29 5.38 18.72
C PHE A 424 12.48 6.63 19.11
N PRO A 425 13.00 7.45 20.04
CA PRO A 425 12.30 8.64 20.51
C PRO A 425 11.97 9.61 19.38
N ASN A 426 10.77 10.19 19.39
CA ASN A 426 10.31 11.17 18.38
C ASN A 426 10.35 10.67 16.94
N LEU A 427 10.42 9.35 16.73
CA LEU A 427 10.20 8.71 15.43
C LEU A 427 8.72 8.38 15.29
N PHE A 428 8.13 8.81 14.18
CA PHE A 428 6.77 8.43 13.80
C PHE A 428 6.75 7.78 12.43
N MET A 429 5.82 6.87 12.21
CA MET A 429 5.57 6.26 10.91
C MET A 429 4.13 6.49 10.47
N ILE A 430 3.93 6.71 9.19
CA ILE A 430 2.59 6.70 8.59
C ILE A 430 2.37 5.32 7.97
N THR A 431 1.31 4.63 8.40
CA THR A 431 0.98 3.28 7.94
C THR A 431 2.17 2.31 8.03
N GLY A 432 2.87 2.32 9.16
CA GLY A 432 3.94 1.39 9.46
C GLY A 432 3.45 -0.05 9.67
N PRO A 433 4.34 -0.99 10.00
CA PRO A 433 3.94 -2.38 10.23
C PRO A 433 2.89 -2.47 11.33
N GLN A 434 1.94 -3.40 11.19
CA GLN A 434 0.80 -3.60 12.09
C GLN A 434 -0.23 -2.45 12.08
N ALA A 435 -0.19 -1.56 11.09
CA ALA A 435 -1.33 -0.73 10.71
C ALA A 435 -2.37 -1.56 9.92
N PRO A 436 -3.64 -1.13 9.81
CA PRO A 436 -4.64 -1.87 9.07
C PRO A 436 -4.39 -1.84 7.56
N PHE A 437 -4.79 -2.90 6.90
CA PHE A 437 -4.95 -2.88 5.45
C PHE A 437 -6.30 -2.23 5.11
N ALA A 438 -6.26 -1.01 4.59
CA ALA A 438 -7.44 -0.20 4.33
C ALA A 438 -7.24 0.76 3.16
N ASN A 439 -8.26 1.55 2.83
CA ASN A 439 -8.12 2.69 1.92
C ASN A 439 -7.06 3.65 2.48
N LEU A 440 -5.96 3.77 1.74
CA LEU A 440 -4.76 4.44 2.26
C LEU A 440 -4.96 5.91 2.60
N PRO A 441 -5.58 6.78 1.77
CA PRO A 441 -5.76 8.18 2.14
C PRO A 441 -6.49 8.36 3.47
N THR A 442 -7.55 7.59 3.72
CA THR A 442 -8.27 7.61 5.01
C THR A 442 -7.36 7.23 6.17
N SER A 443 -6.62 6.12 6.06
CA SER A 443 -5.71 5.67 7.12
C SER A 443 -4.55 6.64 7.35
N ILE A 444 -3.99 7.20 6.28
CA ILE A 444 -2.93 8.21 6.34
C ILE A 444 -3.40 9.43 7.14
N GLU A 445 -4.58 9.98 6.84
CA GLU A 445 -5.09 11.14 7.57
C GLU A 445 -5.36 10.83 9.05
N GLN A 446 -5.88 9.64 9.39
CA GLN A 446 -6.06 9.24 10.79
C GLN A 446 -4.71 9.13 11.53
N ASN A 447 -3.68 8.55 10.90
CA ASN A 447 -2.33 8.51 11.47
C ASN A 447 -1.75 9.91 11.68
N ILE A 448 -1.91 10.80 10.69
CA ILE A 448 -1.41 12.17 10.77
C ILE A 448 -2.08 12.92 11.94
N VAL A 449 -3.40 12.84 12.06
CA VAL A 449 -4.14 13.48 13.17
C VAL A 449 -3.65 12.97 14.52
N TYR A 450 -3.47 11.64 14.66
CA TYR A 450 -2.95 11.03 15.88
C TYR A 450 -1.53 11.53 16.24
N ILE A 451 -0.64 11.61 15.26
CA ILE A 451 0.73 12.13 15.43
C ILE A 451 0.70 13.62 15.84
N VAL A 452 -0.13 14.41 15.18
CA VAL A 452 -0.29 15.85 15.50
C VAL A 452 -0.82 16.06 16.91
N ASP A 453 -1.80 15.24 17.35
CA ASP A 453 -2.33 15.32 18.72
C ASP A 453 -1.23 14.96 19.76
N CYS A 454 -0.37 13.96 19.47
CA CYS A 454 0.79 13.64 20.32
C CYS A 454 1.80 14.80 20.38
N ILE A 455 2.18 15.37 19.23
CA ILE A 455 3.13 16.49 19.18
C ILE A 455 2.55 17.73 19.89
N LYS A 456 1.27 18.05 19.70
CA LYS A 456 0.60 19.16 20.42
C LYS A 456 0.65 18.98 21.92
N LYS A 457 0.45 17.75 22.43
CA LYS A 457 0.61 17.47 23.86
C LYS A 457 2.04 17.76 24.31
N MET A 458 3.05 17.27 23.56
CA MET A 458 4.44 17.51 23.88
C MET A 458 4.77 19.01 23.96
N GLU A 459 4.42 19.76 22.93
CA GLU A 459 4.70 21.20 22.85
C GLU A 459 3.96 21.98 23.98
N SER A 460 2.70 21.63 24.27
CA SER A 460 1.90 22.33 25.31
C SER A 460 2.35 22.03 26.72
N GLU A 461 2.88 20.84 26.99
CA GLU A 461 3.34 20.41 28.33
C GLU A 461 4.86 20.55 28.51
N GLY A 462 5.57 20.94 27.42
CA GLY A 462 7.02 21.17 27.38
C GLY A 462 7.82 19.89 27.54
N TYR A 463 7.40 18.81 26.89
CA TYR A 463 8.17 17.60 26.76
C TYR A 463 9.11 17.66 25.55
N ASP A 464 10.30 17.14 25.70
CA ASP A 464 11.32 17.08 24.64
C ASP A 464 11.26 15.76 23.87
N LEU A 465 10.92 14.66 24.54
CA LEU A 465 10.88 13.31 23.97
C LEU A 465 9.55 12.63 24.23
N CYS A 466 9.11 11.86 23.25
CA CYS A 466 8.08 10.83 23.38
C CYS A 466 8.61 9.49 22.83
N GLU A 467 8.36 8.43 23.56
CA GLU A 467 8.81 7.10 23.20
C GLU A 467 7.83 6.06 23.75
N PRO A 468 7.40 5.06 22.98
CA PRO A 468 6.54 4.02 23.52
C PRO A 468 7.28 3.14 24.52
N GLN A 469 6.56 2.63 25.50
CA GLN A 469 7.07 1.63 26.42
C GLN A 469 7.26 0.29 25.67
N GLN A 470 8.39 -0.39 25.85
CA GLN A 470 8.63 -1.70 25.23
C GLN A 470 7.50 -2.70 25.53
N LYS A 471 7.01 -2.72 26.78
CA LYS A 471 5.88 -3.58 27.14
C LYS A 471 4.61 -3.29 26.33
N ALA A 472 4.30 -2.02 26.08
CA ALA A 472 3.13 -1.66 25.31
C ALA A 472 3.28 -2.06 23.81
N GLU A 473 4.51 -1.97 23.28
CA GLU A 473 4.84 -2.50 21.94
C GLU A 473 4.65 -4.02 21.89
N ASP A 474 5.17 -4.75 22.86
CA ASP A 474 5.02 -6.22 22.96
C ASP A 474 3.55 -6.64 23.07
N ASP A 475 2.76 -5.94 23.93
CA ASP A 475 1.34 -6.19 24.10
C ASP A 475 0.56 -5.95 22.78
N TRP A 476 0.94 -4.92 21.99
CA TRP A 476 0.33 -4.67 20.69
C TRP A 476 0.69 -5.76 19.67
N VAL A 477 1.95 -6.16 19.61
CA VAL A 477 2.41 -7.26 18.73
C VAL A 477 1.63 -8.55 19.02
N GLN A 478 1.45 -8.88 20.30
CA GLN A 478 0.67 -10.04 20.72
C GLN A 478 -0.80 -9.91 20.30
N HIS A 479 -1.42 -8.76 20.56
CA HIS A 479 -2.80 -8.48 20.17
C HIS A 479 -3.04 -8.64 18.66
N VAL A 480 -2.13 -8.10 17.84
CA VAL A 480 -2.20 -8.23 16.38
C VAL A 480 -2.05 -9.68 15.93
N ALA A 481 -1.16 -10.45 16.56
CA ALA A 481 -0.98 -11.86 16.26
C ALA A 481 -2.22 -12.71 16.61
N GLU A 482 -2.81 -12.47 17.79
CA GLU A 482 -4.04 -13.16 18.24
C GLU A 482 -5.23 -12.91 17.29
N ILE A 483 -5.40 -11.67 16.82
CA ILE A 483 -6.43 -11.34 15.83
C ILE A 483 -6.14 -12.04 14.51
N HIS A 484 -4.88 -12.00 14.05
CA HIS A 484 -4.48 -12.61 12.80
C HIS A 484 -4.80 -14.11 12.76
N GLU A 485 -4.49 -14.85 13.83
CA GLU A 485 -4.76 -16.29 13.95
C GLU A 485 -6.25 -16.64 13.83
N GLN A 486 -7.15 -15.70 14.15
CA GLN A 486 -8.60 -15.88 14.05
C GLN A 486 -9.14 -15.60 12.65
N THR A 487 -8.31 -15.13 11.71
CA THR A 487 -8.72 -14.79 10.36
C THR A 487 -8.31 -15.85 9.34
N LEU A 488 -9.05 -15.94 8.23
CA LEU A 488 -8.66 -16.76 7.09
C LEU A 488 -7.41 -16.23 6.38
N MET A 489 -7.03 -14.97 6.65
CA MET A 489 -5.84 -14.31 6.10
C MET A 489 -4.54 -14.97 6.59
N ALA A 490 -4.56 -15.63 7.76
CA ALA A 490 -3.44 -16.42 8.29
C ALA A 490 -2.94 -17.50 7.31
N GLN A 491 -3.79 -17.96 6.39
CA GLN A 491 -3.41 -18.93 5.36
C GLN A 491 -2.68 -18.34 4.15
N GLY A 492 -2.46 -17.02 4.13
CA GLY A 492 -1.74 -16.33 3.05
C GLY A 492 -0.26 -16.67 2.96
N ASP A 493 0.36 -17.18 4.03
CA ASP A 493 1.75 -17.68 4.04
C ASP A 493 1.96 -18.81 3.03
N LYS A 494 1.00 -19.71 2.90
CA LYS A 494 1.03 -20.87 2.00
C LYS A 494 1.10 -20.51 0.52
N VAL A 495 0.75 -19.27 0.16
CA VAL A 495 0.66 -18.79 -1.23
C VAL A 495 1.52 -17.55 -1.47
N HIS A 496 2.55 -17.38 -0.67
CA HIS A 496 3.49 -16.26 -0.79
C HIS A 496 2.80 -14.88 -0.81
N SER A 497 1.81 -14.69 0.07
CA SER A 497 1.11 -13.41 0.18
C SER A 497 2.04 -12.33 0.73
N TRP A 498 2.10 -11.19 0.05
CA TRP A 498 2.84 -10.02 0.51
C TRP A 498 2.29 -9.45 1.82
N MET A 499 1.01 -9.69 2.12
CA MET A 499 0.37 -9.27 3.37
C MET A 499 1.02 -9.90 4.61
N MET A 500 1.72 -11.03 4.41
CA MET A 500 2.49 -11.75 5.44
C MET A 500 4.00 -11.65 5.23
N GLY A 501 4.47 -10.81 4.31
CA GLY A 501 5.88 -10.79 3.93
C GLY A 501 6.40 -12.13 3.37
N ALA A 502 5.50 -13.07 3.07
CA ALA A 502 5.86 -14.41 2.59
C ALA A 502 6.35 -14.44 1.12
N ASN A 503 6.32 -13.29 0.45
CA ASN A 503 6.88 -13.10 -0.89
C ASN A 503 8.38 -12.77 -0.88
N ILE A 504 9.00 -12.60 0.29
CA ILE A 504 10.42 -12.33 0.44
C ILE A 504 11.17 -13.64 0.67
N GLU A 505 12.11 -13.95 -0.22
CA GLU A 505 12.99 -15.13 -0.08
C GLU A 505 13.87 -15.00 1.17
N ASP A 506 14.22 -16.13 1.77
CA ASP A 506 15.10 -16.23 2.95
C ASP A 506 14.57 -15.50 4.22
N ARG A 507 13.29 -15.14 4.26
CA ARG A 507 12.67 -14.52 5.41
C ARG A 507 11.42 -15.28 5.87
N ALA A 508 11.30 -15.52 7.17
CA ALA A 508 10.09 -16.10 7.73
C ALA A 508 8.88 -15.16 7.55
N PRO A 509 7.68 -15.68 7.29
CA PRO A 509 6.45 -14.88 7.29
C PRO A 509 6.28 -14.12 8.61
N ARG A 510 5.73 -12.89 8.53
CA ARG A 510 5.50 -11.99 9.66
C ARG A 510 4.09 -11.43 9.63
N VAL A 511 3.52 -11.17 10.78
CA VAL A 511 2.23 -10.47 10.86
C VAL A 511 2.48 -8.97 10.68
N LEU A 512 2.29 -8.50 9.44
CA LEU A 512 2.55 -7.11 9.05
C LEU A 512 1.31 -6.22 9.11
N ILE A 513 0.12 -6.80 9.26
CA ILE A 513 -1.16 -6.11 9.11
C ILE A 513 -2.05 -6.37 10.32
N TYR A 514 -2.69 -5.31 10.81
CA TYR A 514 -3.77 -5.41 11.77
C TYR A 514 -5.09 -5.74 11.07
N PHE A 515 -5.64 -6.91 11.33
CA PHE A 515 -6.90 -7.39 10.73
C PHE A 515 -8.14 -7.16 11.59
N GLY A 516 -8.04 -6.43 12.69
CA GLY A 516 -9.18 -6.11 13.57
C GLY A 516 -10.14 -5.05 13.04
N GLY A 517 -9.89 -4.54 11.82
CA GLY A 517 -10.70 -3.53 11.17
C GLY A 517 -10.17 -2.10 11.35
N ALA A 518 -10.22 -1.31 10.26
CA ALA A 518 -9.72 0.05 10.27
C ALA A 518 -10.52 0.97 11.20
N ASN A 519 -11.84 0.80 11.25
CA ASN A 519 -12.71 1.52 12.17
C ASN A 519 -12.31 1.29 13.64
N VAL A 520 -12.10 0.04 14.06
CA VAL A 520 -11.65 -0.30 15.42
C VAL A 520 -10.27 0.31 15.71
N TYR A 521 -9.37 0.25 14.75
CA TYR A 521 -8.05 0.84 14.84
C TYR A 521 -8.11 2.37 15.04
N TYR A 522 -9.00 3.08 14.31
CA TYR A 522 -9.18 4.53 14.51
C TYR A 522 -9.77 4.86 15.88
N ASP A 523 -10.67 4.01 16.41
CA ASP A 523 -11.21 4.14 17.76
C ASP A 523 -10.14 3.90 18.83
N LEU A 524 -9.21 2.96 18.61
CA LEU A 524 -8.06 2.76 19.50
C LEU A 524 -7.16 3.99 19.55
N MET A 525 -6.84 4.59 18.38
CA MET A 525 -6.10 5.85 18.33
C MET A 525 -6.81 6.97 19.07
N ARG A 526 -8.12 7.15 18.87
CA ARG A 526 -8.90 8.16 19.58
C ARG A 526 -8.89 7.92 21.08
N SER A 527 -9.08 6.67 21.50
CA SER A 527 -9.05 6.30 22.92
C SER A 527 -7.70 6.57 23.57
N SER A 528 -6.60 6.34 22.83
CA SER A 528 -5.25 6.66 23.29
C SER A 528 -5.07 8.17 23.49
N VAL A 529 -5.52 9.00 22.52
CA VAL A 529 -5.50 10.47 22.64
C VAL A 529 -6.30 10.93 23.86
N ASP A 530 -7.53 10.46 24.02
CA ASP A 530 -8.44 10.84 25.10
C ASP A 530 -7.89 10.45 26.50
N ALA A 531 -7.12 9.35 26.57
CA ALA A 531 -6.43 8.89 27.77
C ALA A 531 -5.04 9.54 27.99
N GLY A 532 -4.60 10.42 27.07
CA GLY A 532 -3.32 11.11 27.14
C GLY A 532 -2.11 10.27 26.77
N PHE A 533 -2.28 9.30 25.86
CA PHE A 533 -1.25 8.39 25.34
C PHE A 533 -0.62 7.49 26.40
N PRO A 534 -1.39 6.61 27.05
CA PRO A 534 -0.91 5.79 28.17
C PRO A 534 0.21 4.81 27.79
N GLU A 535 0.34 4.45 26.51
CA GLU A 535 1.37 3.60 25.94
C GLU A 535 2.71 4.31 25.72
N VAL A 536 2.75 5.66 25.81
CA VAL A 536 3.90 6.51 25.49
C VAL A 536 4.46 7.13 26.79
N GLN A 537 5.78 7.09 26.92
CA GLN A 537 6.52 7.87 27.92
C GLN A 537 6.90 9.22 27.35
N PHE A 538 6.71 10.28 28.13
CA PHE A 538 7.11 11.64 27.79
C PHE A 538 8.21 12.09 28.75
N GLU A 539 9.28 12.65 28.23
CA GLU A 539 10.45 13.07 28.99
C GLU A 539 10.78 14.55 28.75
N LYS A 540 11.29 15.21 29.80
CA LYS A 540 11.96 16.52 29.69
C LYS A 540 13.45 16.31 29.85
N LEU A 541 14.21 16.78 28.88
CA LEU A 541 15.66 16.72 28.98
C LEU A 541 16.15 17.68 30.07
N ALA A 542 17.19 17.27 30.80
CA ALA A 542 17.82 18.16 31.77
C ALA A 542 18.42 19.37 31.04
N SER A 543 18.01 20.57 31.46
CA SER A 543 18.48 21.86 30.92
C SER A 543 19.98 22.11 31.17
#